data_4b12b625b6da0282d3526f03476ff315
#
_entry.id   4b12b625b6da0282d3526f03476ff315
#
_cell.length_a   1.000
_cell.length_b   1.000
_cell.length_c   1.000
_cell.angle_alpha   90.00
_cell.angle_beta   90.00
_cell.angle_gamma   90.00
#
_symmetry.space_group_name_H-M   'P 1'
#
loop_
_entity.id
_entity.type
_entity.pdbx_description
1 polymer ?
#
loop_
_entity_poly.entity_id
_entity_poly.type
_entity_poly.pdbx_seq_one_letter_code
_entity_poly.pdbx_strand_id
1 'polypeptide(L)'
;MGIIRQIAAAALVSLAAHGVTAQTLEKMQWFNEPERWNIENNALTMSVTPKSDYWRVSHYGFTVDDAPFYYATYGGEFEVKVKITGKYRQRFDQAGLMLRIDHENYIKAGIEYVDGKYNLSAVVTHKTSDWSVIELDKAVPCVWIKAVRRLDAVEIFYSFDDENYTLMRNAWLKDNTPVMVGMMAACPDGDGFDVTFEHFKVRHLPDMRRLEWLKKNAE
;
A
#
# COMPACT_ATOMS: atom_id res chain seq x y z
N MET A 1 30.67 36.12 55.04
CA MET A 1 30.74 36.07 53.60
C MET A 1 30.66 34.60 53.18
N GLY A 2 29.48 34.14 52.85
CA GLY A 2 29.20 32.76 52.44
C GLY A 2 28.81 32.73 50.97
N ILE A 3 29.57 32.03 50.14
CA ILE A 3 29.36 31.91 48.70
C ILE A 3 28.38 30.72 48.48
N ILE A 4 27.17 31.01 48.03
CA ILE A 4 26.19 30.01 47.61
C ILE A 4 26.57 29.60 46.16
N ARG A 5 27.00 28.37 45.99
CA ARG A 5 27.14 27.76 44.66
C ARG A 5 25.79 27.25 44.19
N GLN A 6 25.25 27.87 43.16
CA GLN A 6 24.11 27.34 42.41
C GLN A 6 24.63 26.18 41.50
N ILE A 7 24.10 24.99 41.71
CA ILE A 7 24.27 23.85 40.83
C ILE A 7 23.13 23.89 39.83
N ALA A 8 23.43 24.22 38.59
CA ALA A 8 22.49 24.10 37.47
C ALA A 8 22.41 22.62 37.06
N ALA A 9 21.26 22.00 37.31
CA ALA A 9 20.97 20.67 36.80
C ALA A 9 20.54 20.79 35.32
N ALA A 10 21.41 20.36 34.39
CA ALA A 10 21.07 20.21 32.99
C ALA A 10 20.23 18.94 32.86
N ALA A 11 18.96 19.08 32.56
CA ALA A 11 18.09 17.95 32.17
C ALA A 11 18.45 17.51 30.74
N LEU A 12 19.09 16.37 30.62
CA LEU A 12 19.25 15.69 29.33
C LEU A 12 17.88 15.15 28.91
N VAL A 13 17.27 15.81 27.96
CA VAL A 13 16.11 15.26 27.22
C VAL A 13 16.68 14.26 26.22
N SER A 14 16.63 12.97 26.54
CA SER A 14 16.91 11.91 25.56
C SER A 14 15.77 11.87 24.56
N LEU A 15 15.98 12.40 23.35
CA LEU A 15 15.14 12.07 22.19
C LEU A 15 15.35 10.57 21.91
N ALA A 16 14.39 9.76 22.30
CA ALA A 16 14.30 8.40 21.83
C ALA A 16 14.07 8.46 20.31
N ALA A 17 15.13 8.26 19.55
CA ALA A 17 15.02 8.00 18.13
C ALA A 17 14.21 6.69 17.97
N HIS A 18 12.94 6.81 17.59
CA HIS A 18 12.15 5.64 17.19
C HIS A 18 12.82 5.05 15.95
N GLY A 19 13.61 4.02 16.18
CA GLY A 19 14.28 3.29 15.10
C GLY A 19 13.23 2.80 14.11
N VAL A 20 13.29 3.32 12.90
CA VAL A 20 12.57 2.75 11.77
C VAL A 20 13.23 1.41 11.48
N THR A 21 12.73 0.33 12.08
CA THR A 21 13.10 -1.02 11.66
C THR A 21 12.66 -1.17 10.22
N ALA A 22 13.62 -1.30 9.32
CA ALA A 22 13.34 -1.66 7.94
C ALA A 22 12.53 -2.95 7.96
N GLN A 23 11.32 -2.93 7.39
CA GLN A 23 10.51 -4.12 7.25
C GLN A 23 11.25 -5.06 6.29
N THR A 24 11.67 -6.21 6.79
CA THR A 24 12.19 -7.25 5.92
C THR A 24 10.99 -7.96 5.29
N LEU A 25 10.96 -8.07 3.98
CA LEU A 25 9.91 -8.80 3.24
C LEU A 25 9.78 -10.25 3.73
N GLU A 26 10.85 -10.85 4.22
CA GLU A 26 10.90 -12.21 4.77
C GLU A 26 9.89 -12.50 5.90
N LYS A 27 9.33 -11.47 6.54
CA LYS A 27 8.31 -11.61 7.61
C LYS A 27 6.88 -11.48 7.11
N MET A 28 6.70 -11.31 5.82
CA MET A 28 5.39 -11.24 5.19
C MET A 28 4.94 -12.65 4.78
N GLN A 29 3.69 -12.78 4.38
CA GLN A 29 3.08 -14.06 4.00
C GLN A 29 2.22 -13.91 2.76
N TRP A 30 1.97 -15.03 2.08
CA TRP A 30 1.11 -15.08 0.91
C TRP A 30 -0.35 -15.30 1.28
N PHE A 31 -1.21 -14.60 0.56
CA PHE A 31 -2.57 -14.97 0.25
C PHE A 31 -2.60 -15.27 -1.26
N ASN A 32 -2.96 -16.49 -1.65
CA ASN A 32 -2.84 -16.99 -3.03
C ASN A 32 -1.38 -16.92 -3.56
N GLU A 33 -0.50 -17.75 -3.00
CA GLU A 33 0.92 -17.82 -3.40
C GLU A 33 1.07 -18.19 -4.89
N PRO A 34 1.83 -17.41 -5.69
CA PRO A 34 2.09 -17.75 -7.08
C PRO A 34 3.10 -18.90 -7.20
N GLU A 35 3.10 -19.64 -8.31
CA GLU A 35 4.01 -20.76 -8.52
C GLU A 35 5.49 -20.37 -8.51
N ARG A 36 5.81 -19.14 -8.96
CA ARG A 36 7.18 -18.64 -9.08
C ARG A 36 7.30 -17.24 -8.51
N TRP A 37 8.15 -17.12 -7.52
CA TRP A 37 8.52 -15.85 -6.92
C TRP A 37 9.92 -15.93 -6.29
N ASN A 38 10.53 -14.79 -6.05
CA ASN A 38 11.81 -14.67 -5.36
C ASN A 38 11.88 -13.34 -4.59
N ILE A 39 12.57 -13.37 -3.46
CA ILE A 39 12.96 -12.15 -2.73
C ILE A 39 14.48 -12.07 -2.75
N GLU A 40 14.99 -11.01 -3.36
CA GLU A 40 16.42 -10.73 -3.43
C GLU A 40 16.65 -9.22 -3.25
N ASN A 41 17.65 -8.86 -2.45
CA ASN A 41 17.97 -7.45 -2.15
C ASN A 41 16.76 -6.61 -1.69
N ASN A 42 15.87 -7.20 -0.89
CA ASN A 42 14.60 -6.61 -0.43
C ASN A 42 13.67 -6.17 -1.56
N ALA A 43 13.75 -6.83 -2.72
CA ALA A 43 12.81 -6.74 -3.82
C ALA A 43 12.06 -8.07 -3.98
N LEU A 44 10.75 -8.02 -4.17
CA LEU A 44 9.91 -9.16 -4.51
C LEU A 44 9.70 -9.19 -6.01
N THR A 45 10.08 -10.29 -6.66
CA THR A 45 9.72 -10.57 -8.06
C THR A 45 8.81 -11.79 -8.10
N MET A 46 7.71 -11.73 -8.88
CA MET A 46 6.83 -12.86 -9.09
C MET A 46 6.36 -12.97 -10.54
N SER A 47 6.08 -14.20 -10.97
CA SER A 47 5.27 -14.47 -12.17
C SER A 47 3.80 -14.53 -11.74
N VAL A 48 2.99 -13.61 -12.24
CA VAL A 48 1.59 -13.47 -11.83
C VAL A 48 0.77 -14.65 -12.32
N THR A 49 -0.07 -15.20 -11.44
CA THR A 49 -0.95 -16.33 -11.74
C THR A 49 -1.91 -15.99 -12.88
N PRO A 50 -1.95 -16.79 -13.95
CA PRO A 50 -2.88 -16.61 -15.06
C PRO A 50 -4.34 -16.70 -14.60
N LYS A 51 -5.24 -15.94 -15.25
CA LYS A 51 -6.69 -15.96 -15.04
C LYS A 51 -7.12 -15.65 -13.61
N SER A 52 -6.31 -14.86 -12.87
CA SER A 52 -6.54 -14.47 -11.47
C SER A 52 -6.97 -13.00 -11.35
N ASP A 53 -7.81 -12.67 -10.37
CA ASP A 53 -8.26 -11.30 -10.11
C ASP A 53 -8.70 -11.08 -8.65
N TYR A 54 -8.98 -9.80 -8.35
CA TYR A 54 -9.76 -9.31 -7.21
C TYR A 54 -10.87 -8.42 -7.74
N TRP A 55 -12.07 -8.97 -7.85
CA TRP A 55 -13.25 -8.25 -8.32
C TRP A 55 -14.54 -8.77 -7.68
N ARG A 56 -15.49 -7.87 -7.44
CA ARG A 56 -16.80 -8.24 -6.89
C ARG A 56 -17.93 -7.54 -7.62
N VAL A 57 -18.77 -8.34 -8.25
CA VAL A 57 -20.12 -8.06 -8.75
C VAL A 57 -20.22 -6.98 -9.82
N SER A 58 -19.80 -5.73 -9.54
CA SER A 58 -20.06 -4.56 -10.38
C SER A 58 -19.79 -4.82 -11.86
N HIS A 59 -20.72 -4.42 -12.73
CA HIS A 59 -20.70 -4.55 -14.18
C HIS A 59 -20.68 -5.99 -14.69
N TYR A 60 -19.77 -6.84 -14.20
CA TYR A 60 -19.52 -8.19 -14.75
C TYR A 60 -20.35 -9.30 -14.08
N GLY A 61 -20.91 -9.08 -12.89
CA GLY A 61 -21.75 -10.02 -12.16
C GLY A 61 -21.01 -11.18 -11.46
N PHE A 62 -19.69 -11.30 -11.60
CA PHE A 62 -18.90 -12.34 -10.95
C PHE A 62 -18.16 -11.84 -9.69
N THR A 63 -17.65 -12.79 -8.92
CA THR A 63 -16.77 -12.53 -7.77
C THR A 63 -15.54 -13.42 -7.91
N VAL A 64 -14.35 -12.81 -7.86
CA VAL A 64 -13.04 -13.48 -7.91
C VAL A 64 -12.15 -12.91 -6.82
N ASP A 65 -11.36 -13.76 -6.15
CA ASP A 65 -10.53 -13.43 -5.00
C ASP A 65 -9.32 -14.37 -4.92
N ASP A 66 -8.63 -14.58 -6.05
CA ASP A 66 -7.63 -15.63 -6.24
C ASP A 66 -6.26 -15.15 -6.75
N ALA A 67 -6.08 -13.86 -6.94
CA ALA A 67 -4.80 -13.31 -7.38
C ALA A 67 -3.73 -13.29 -6.26
N PRO A 68 -2.43 -13.33 -6.58
CA PRO A 68 -1.35 -13.24 -5.62
C PRO A 68 -1.37 -11.95 -4.80
N PHE A 69 -1.20 -12.10 -3.48
CA PHE A 69 -1.07 -10.99 -2.55
C PHE A 69 -0.06 -11.31 -1.44
N TYR A 70 1.06 -10.60 -1.41
CA TYR A 70 2.10 -10.73 -0.39
C TYR A 70 1.97 -9.63 0.64
N TYR A 71 1.68 -9.96 1.91
CA TYR A 71 1.25 -8.99 2.90
C TYR A 71 1.78 -9.23 4.32
N ALA A 72 1.69 -8.17 5.12
CA ALA A 72 1.70 -8.24 6.58
C ALA A 72 0.50 -7.46 7.14
N THR A 73 0.13 -7.71 8.40
CA THR A 73 -1.02 -7.07 9.05
C THR A 73 -0.58 -5.87 9.87
N TYR A 74 -1.28 -4.74 9.70
CA TYR A 74 -1.02 -3.50 10.42
C TYR A 74 -2.29 -2.96 11.06
N GLY A 75 -2.14 -2.42 12.27
CA GLY A 75 -3.17 -1.65 12.97
C GLY A 75 -2.84 -0.17 13.01
N GLY A 76 -3.84 0.65 13.38
CA GLY A 76 -3.69 2.09 13.58
C GLY A 76 -3.45 2.88 12.29
N GLU A 77 -2.78 4.02 12.41
CA GLU A 77 -2.49 4.92 11.31
C GLU A 77 -1.08 4.67 10.76
N PHE A 78 -0.96 4.65 9.45
CA PHE A 78 0.31 4.37 8.78
C PHE A 78 0.36 4.96 7.36
N GLU A 79 1.57 5.07 6.87
CA GLU A 79 1.90 5.28 5.46
C GLU A 79 2.59 4.03 4.93
N VAL A 80 2.21 3.61 3.74
CA VAL A 80 2.88 2.53 3.01
C VAL A 80 3.24 3.02 1.61
N LYS A 81 4.42 2.63 1.10
CA LYS A 81 4.81 2.89 -0.28
C LYS A 81 5.55 1.72 -0.89
N VAL A 82 5.49 1.63 -2.22
CA VAL A 82 6.21 0.64 -3.02
C VAL A 82 6.48 1.19 -4.43
N LYS A 83 7.61 0.79 -5.02
CA LYS A 83 7.92 0.96 -6.44
C LYS A 83 7.54 -0.31 -7.19
N ILE A 84 6.88 -0.17 -8.34
CA ILE A 84 6.32 -1.27 -9.11
C ILE A 84 6.86 -1.20 -10.53
N THR A 85 7.42 -2.30 -11.02
CA THR A 85 7.89 -2.47 -12.40
C THR A 85 7.25 -3.74 -12.97
N GLY A 86 6.32 -3.60 -13.91
CA GLY A 86 5.58 -4.72 -14.49
C GLY A 86 5.79 -4.86 -15.99
N LYS A 87 5.82 -6.11 -16.48
CA LYS A 87 5.84 -6.44 -17.91
C LYS A 87 4.43 -6.74 -18.42
N TYR A 88 3.52 -5.79 -18.27
CA TYR A 88 2.11 -5.93 -18.65
C TYR A 88 1.97 -6.21 -20.14
N ARG A 89 1.10 -7.15 -20.52
CA ARG A 89 0.94 -7.63 -21.89
C ARG A 89 -0.50 -7.81 -22.34
N GLN A 90 -1.35 -8.25 -21.42
CA GLN A 90 -2.74 -8.60 -21.71
C GLN A 90 -3.68 -7.64 -21.00
N ARG A 91 -4.90 -7.57 -21.50
CA ARG A 91 -5.94 -6.72 -20.90
C ARG A 91 -6.12 -7.08 -19.43
N PHE A 92 -6.21 -6.06 -18.58
CA PHE A 92 -6.34 -6.12 -17.14
C PHE A 92 -5.13 -6.70 -16.37
N ASP A 93 -3.99 -6.95 -17.02
CA ASP A 93 -2.75 -7.15 -16.27
C ASP A 93 -2.54 -5.98 -15.33
N GLN A 94 -2.42 -6.25 -14.03
CA GLN A 94 -2.35 -5.21 -13.01
C GLN A 94 -1.42 -5.56 -11.86
N ALA A 95 -0.78 -4.55 -11.30
CA ALA A 95 0.05 -4.70 -10.11
C ALA A 95 0.03 -3.43 -9.26
N GLY A 96 0.03 -3.58 -7.94
CA GLY A 96 -0.11 -2.46 -7.04
C GLY A 96 0.02 -2.78 -5.56
N LEU A 97 -0.34 -1.79 -4.75
CA LEU A 97 -0.61 -1.94 -3.33
C LEU A 97 -2.05 -2.44 -3.11
N MET A 98 -2.22 -3.28 -2.10
CA MET A 98 -3.54 -3.60 -1.56
C MET A 98 -3.58 -3.39 -0.05
N LEU A 99 -4.68 -2.79 0.40
CA LEU A 99 -5.11 -2.70 1.79
C LEU A 99 -6.40 -3.51 1.91
N ARG A 100 -6.38 -4.62 2.66
CA ARG A 100 -7.48 -5.58 2.70
C ARG A 100 -7.88 -5.90 4.14
N ILE A 101 -9.14 -5.75 4.48
CA ILE A 101 -9.73 -6.25 5.72
C ILE A 101 -10.20 -7.69 5.52
N ASP A 102 -10.98 -7.90 4.46
CA ASP A 102 -11.56 -9.19 4.07
C ASP A 102 -11.90 -9.22 2.58
N HIS A 103 -12.58 -10.27 2.12
CA HIS A 103 -12.97 -10.45 0.72
C HIS A 103 -14.01 -9.44 0.21
N GLU A 104 -14.72 -8.73 1.11
CA GLU A 104 -15.71 -7.71 0.77
C GLU A 104 -15.21 -6.28 0.98
N ASN A 105 -14.08 -6.10 1.67
CA ASN A 105 -13.59 -4.79 2.08
C ASN A 105 -12.08 -4.68 1.78
N TYR A 106 -11.75 -4.12 0.63
CA TYR A 106 -10.37 -3.88 0.23
C TYR A 106 -10.24 -2.68 -0.71
N ILE A 107 -9.03 -2.16 -0.79
CA ILE A 107 -8.61 -1.13 -1.74
C ILE A 107 -7.36 -1.66 -2.43
N LYS A 108 -7.35 -1.70 -3.77
CA LYS A 108 -6.16 -1.98 -4.56
C LYS A 108 -5.86 -0.79 -5.47
N ALA A 109 -4.58 -0.44 -5.65
CA ALA A 109 -4.17 0.67 -6.50
C ALA A 109 -2.78 0.45 -7.08
N GLY A 110 -2.61 0.77 -8.37
CA GLY A 110 -1.35 0.58 -9.09
C GLY A 110 -1.46 0.90 -10.56
N ILE A 111 -0.75 0.13 -11.37
CA ILE A 111 -0.89 0.14 -12.84
C ILE A 111 -1.84 -0.97 -13.25
N GLU A 112 -2.68 -0.69 -14.23
CA GLU A 112 -3.53 -1.63 -14.93
C GLU A 112 -3.41 -1.40 -16.43
N TYR A 113 -3.19 -2.48 -17.19
CA TYR A 113 -3.05 -2.44 -18.63
C TYR A 113 -4.40 -2.70 -19.29
N VAL A 114 -4.97 -1.68 -19.94
CA VAL A 114 -6.31 -1.76 -20.55
C VAL A 114 -6.22 -1.32 -22.01
N ASP A 115 -6.66 -2.18 -22.90
CA ASP A 115 -6.77 -1.93 -24.35
C ASP A 115 -5.49 -1.34 -24.97
N GLY A 116 -4.33 -1.90 -24.60
CA GLY A 116 -3.04 -1.49 -25.13
C GLY A 116 -2.40 -0.29 -24.43
N LYS A 117 -3.00 0.24 -23.35
CA LYS A 117 -2.55 1.42 -22.64
C LYS A 117 -2.30 1.17 -21.16
N TYR A 118 -1.34 1.88 -20.62
CA TYR A 118 -1.08 1.93 -19.18
C TYR A 118 -2.05 2.89 -18.51
N ASN A 119 -2.63 2.46 -17.42
CA ASN A 119 -3.53 3.29 -16.61
C ASN A 119 -3.08 3.26 -15.15
N LEU A 120 -3.11 4.41 -14.48
CA LEU A 120 -3.18 4.44 -13.04
C LEU A 120 -4.59 3.99 -12.64
N SER A 121 -4.67 2.96 -11.82
CA SER A 121 -5.95 2.33 -11.45
C SER A 121 -6.10 2.28 -9.93
N ALA A 122 -7.32 2.53 -9.47
CA ALA A 122 -7.73 2.27 -8.10
C ALA A 122 -9.10 1.58 -8.09
N VAL A 123 -9.19 0.49 -7.33
CA VAL A 123 -10.45 -0.20 -7.05
C VAL A 123 -10.72 -0.15 -5.56
N VAL A 124 -11.89 0.36 -5.20
CA VAL A 124 -12.41 0.35 -3.82
C VAL A 124 -13.55 -0.65 -3.76
N THR A 125 -13.43 -1.65 -2.90
CA THR A 125 -14.46 -2.67 -2.74
C THR A 125 -15.10 -2.59 -1.36
N HIS A 126 -16.41 -2.37 -1.35
CA HIS A 126 -17.33 -2.50 -0.22
C HIS A 126 -18.53 -3.32 -0.68
N LYS A 127 -18.46 -4.64 -0.52
CA LYS A 127 -19.38 -5.63 -1.08
C LYS A 127 -19.38 -5.66 -2.62
N THR A 128 -19.25 -4.52 -3.28
CA THR A 128 -19.15 -4.36 -4.73
C THR A 128 -17.92 -3.52 -5.07
N SER A 129 -17.28 -3.81 -6.20
CA SER A 129 -16.07 -3.09 -6.65
C SER A 129 -16.44 -1.79 -7.37
N ASP A 130 -15.73 -0.72 -7.03
CA ASP A 130 -15.81 0.61 -7.63
C ASP A 130 -14.45 0.92 -8.25
N TRP A 131 -14.39 1.10 -9.56
CA TRP A 131 -13.17 1.21 -10.34
C TRP A 131 -13.00 2.61 -10.93
N SER A 132 -11.80 3.16 -10.80
CA SER A 132 -11.39 4.42 -11.43
C SER A 132 -10.03 4.27 -12.08
N VAL A 133 -9.86 4.90 -13.27
CA VAL A 133 -8.62 4.87 -14.05
C VAL A 133 -8.26 6.26 -14.55
N ILE A 134 -6.96 6.47 -14.71
CA ILE A 134 -6.37 7.62 -15.41
C ILE A 134 -5.43 7.04 -16.47
N GLU A 135 -5.81 7.19 -17.74
CA GLU A 135 -4.98 6.77 -18.87
C GLU A 135 -3.67 7.57 -18.89
N LEU A 136 -2.56 6.89 -19.10
CA LEU A 136 -1.26 7.52 -19.28
C LEU A 136 -0.94 7.70 -20.76
N ASP A 137 -0.47 8.86 -21.15
CA ASP A 137 -0.10 9.18 -22.55
C ASP A 137 0.97 8.25 -23.12
N LYS A 138 1.76 7.62 -22.27
CA LYS A 138 2.84 6.71 -22.65
C LYS A 138 3.07 5.63 -21.60
N ALA A 139 3.68 4.55 -22.04
CA ALA A 139 4.19 3.53 -21.12
C ALA A 139 5.22 4.14 -20.15
N VAL A 140 5.14 3.72 -18.88
CA VAL A 140 6.06 4.15 -17.83
C VAL A 140 6.93 2.97 -17.42
N PRO A 141 8.24 3.17 -17.17
CA PRO A 141 9.13 2.09 -16.78
C PRO A 141 8.81 1.54 -15.39
N CYS A 142 8.32 2.41 -14.50
CA CYS A 142 7.89 2.06 -13.16
C CYS A 142 6.93 3.13 -12.61
N VAL A 143 6.23 2.79 -11.54
CA VAL A 143 5.40 3.71 -10.78
C VAL A 143 5.63 3.50 -9.28
N TRP A 144 5.60 4.58 -8.53
CA TRP A 144 5.51 4.56 -7.08
C TRP A 144 4.06 4.73 -6.65
N ILE A 145 3.59 3.84 -5.80
CA ILE A 145 2.28 3.98 -5.15
C ILE A 145 2.50 4.15 -3.66
N LYS A 146 1.82 5.14 -3.10
CA LYS A 146 1.81 5.43 -1.67
C LYS A 146 0.38 5.49 -1.17
N ALA A 147 0.10 4.83 -0.06
CA ALA A 147 -1.18 4.95 0.64
C ALA A 147 -0.96 5.47 2.06
N VAL A 148 -1.81 6.39 2.49
CA VAL A 148 -1.81 6.96 3.84
C VAL A 148 -3.16 6.64 4.48
N ARG A 149 -3.14 5.81 5.53
CA ARG A 149 -4.33 5.50 6.32
C ARG A 149 -4.39 6.41 7.54
N ARG A 150 -5.50 7.15 7.66
CA ARG A 150 -5.83 7.94 8.85
C ARG A 150 -7.31 7.82 9.18
N LEU A 151 -7.60 7.43 10.43
CA LEU A 151 -8.97 7.16 10.88
C LEU A 151 -9.64 6.15 9.93
N ASP A 152 -10.72 6.55 9.29
CA ASP A 152 -11.49 5.77 8.32
C ASP A 152 -11.24 6.16 6.86
N ALA A 153 -10.16 6.91 6.58
CA ALA A 153 -9.77 7.32 5.25
C ALA A 153 -8.44 6.70 4.82
N VAL A 154 -8.33 6.36 3.55
CA VAL A 154 -7.10 5.98 2.86
C VAL A 154 -6.92 6.92 1.67
N GLU A 155 -5.90 7.75 1.75
CA GLU A 155 -5.46 8.57 0.62
C GLU A 155 -4.42 7.80 -0.18
N ILE A 156 -4.62 7.70 -1.50
CA ILE A 156 -3.74 7.00 -2.43
C ILE A 156 -3.08 8.01 -3.34
N PHE A 157 -1.78 7.93 -3.42
CA PHE A 157 -0.94 8.79 -4.24
C PHE A 157 -0.12 7.97 -5.21
N TYR A 158 0.24 8.56 -6.35
CA TYR A 158 1.23 8.02 -7.27
C TYR A 158 2.37 9.01 -7.50
N SER A 159 3.52 8.48 -7.92
CA SER A 159 4.67 9.26 -8.36
C SER A 159 5.46 8.49 -9.41
N PHE A 160 6.21 9.18 -10.27
CA PHE A 160 7.14 8.57 -11.23
C PHE A 160 8.61 8.75 -10.81
N ASP A 161 8.88 9.50 -9.72
CA ASP A 161 10.22 9.87 -9.27
C ASP A 161 10.48 9.66 -7.76
N ASP A 162 9.47 9.18 -6.98
CA ASP A 162 9.47 9.05 -5.51
C ASP A 162 9.54 10.39 -4.74
N GLU A 163 9.47 11.50 -5.43
CA GLU A 163 9.54 12.84 -4.82
C GLU A 163 8.20 13.58 -4.97
N ASN A 164 7.70 13.68 -6.20
CA ASN A 164 6.48 14.41 -6.51
C ASN A 164 5.28 13.49 -6.53
N TYR A 165 4.50 13.52 -5.45
CA TYR A 165 3.33 12.68 -5.29
C TYR A 165 2.04 13.42 -5.59
N THR A 166 1.20 12.84 -6.45
CA THR A 166 -0.13 13.35 -6.80
C THR A 166 -1.20 12.46 -6.17
N LEU A 167 -2.19 13.10 -5.53
CA LEU A 167 -3.35 12.38 -4.98
C LEU A 167 -4.17 11.79 -6.14
N MET A 168 -4.41 10.48 -6.09
CA MET A 168 -5.19 9.74 -7.07
C MET A 168 -6.60 9.40 -6.57
N ARG A 169 -6.72 9.01 -5.32
CA ARG A 169 -7.98 8.62 -4.70
C ARG A 169 -7.99 8.90 -3.22
N ASN A 170 -9.11 9.36 -2.66
CA ASN A 170 -9.43 9.28 -1.25
C ASN A 170 -10.60 8.29 -1.09
N ALA A 171 -10.40 7.26 -0.28
CA ALA A 171 -11.37 6.19 -0.11
C ALA A 171 -11.65 5.95 1.38
N TRP A 172 -12.88 5.55 1.68
CA TRP A 172 -13.23 5.08 3.01
C TRP A 172 -12.76 3.63 3.22
N LEU A 173 -12.21 3.35 4.40
CA LEU A 173 -11.93 2.00 4.87
C LEU A 173 -12.16 1.98 6.38
N LYS A 174 -12.90 0.96 6.86
CA LYS A 174 -13.30 0.85 8.27
C LYS A 174 -12.14 1.11 9.22
N ASP A 175 -12.33 2.03 10.16
CA ASP A 175 -11.36 2.36 11.21
C ASP A 175 -11.25 1.26 12.28
N ASN A 176 -10.26 1.39 13.17
CA ASN A 176 -10.01 0.49 14.32
C ASN A 176 -9.99 -1.01 13.97
N THR A 177 -9.72 -1.36 12.72
CA THR A 177 -9.63 -2.73 12.24
C THR A 177 -8.22 -2.98 11.70
N PRO A 178 -7.54 -4.05 12.10
CA PRO A 178 -6.28 -4.45 11.46
C PRO A 178 -6.49 -4.71 9.96
N VAL A 179 -5.49 -4.34 9.17
CA VAL A 179 -5.53 -4.41 7.70
C VAL A 179 -4.34 -5.21 7.21
N MET A 180 -4.57 -6.14 6.32
CA MET A 180 -3.53 -6.74 5.50
C MET A 180 -3.04 -5.69 4.51
N VAL A 181 -1.76 -5.40 4.50
CA VAL A 181 -1.12 -4.38 3.65
C VAL A 181 0.03 -5.01 2.90
N GLY A 182 0.04 -4.89 1.59
CA GLY A 182 1.08 -5.53 0.81
C GLY A 182 1.01 -5.28 -0.69
N MET A 183 1.71 -6.13 -1.41
CA MET A 183 1.91 -6.10 -2.85
C MET A 183 1.02 -7.13 -3.52
N MET A 184 0.20 -6.72 -4.48
CA MET A 184 -0.68 -7.58 -5.23
C MET A 184 -0.43 -7.46 -6.72
N ALA A 185 -0.70 -8.54 -7.46
CA ALA A 185 -0.79 -8.49 -8.91
C ALA A 185 -1.85 -9.47 -9.40
N ALA A 186 -2.50 -9.16 -10.54
CA ALA A 186 -3.52 -9.98 -11.13
C ALA A 186 -3.41 -9.99 -12.67
N CYS A 187 -3.86 -11.08 -13.28
CA CYS A 187 -3.82 -11.30 -14.71
C CYS A 187 -5.13 -11.94 -15.20
N PRO A 188 -6.25 -11.17 -15.23
CA PRO A 188 -7.58 -11.73 -15.51
C PRO A 188 -7.71 -12.39 -16.88
N ASP A 189 -7.26 -11.73 -17.93
CA ASP A 189 -7.43 -12.20 -19.32
C ASP A 189 -6.20 -12.93 -19.88
N GLY A 190 -5.02 -12.77 -19.24
CA GLY A 190 -3.75 -13.22 -19.77
C GLY A 190 -3.27 -14.60 -19.30
N ASP A 191 -2.08 -14.95 -19.74
CA ASP A 191 -1.35 -16.17 -19.40
C ASP A 191 -0.21 -15.90 -18.41
N GLY A 192 -0.34 -14.81 -17.63
CA GLY A 192 0.65 -14.37 -16.65
C GLY A 192 1.66 -13.36 -17.22
N PHE A 193 2.29 -12.62 -16.34
CA PHE A 193 3.38 -11.69 -16.63
C PHE A 193 4.32 -11.59 -15.43
N ASP A 194 5.49 -10.97 -15.59
CA ASP A 194 6.43 -10.76 -14.50
C ASP A 194 6.28 -9.36 -13.93
N VAL A 195 6.34 -9.25 -12.61
CA VAL A 195 6.34 -7.98 -11.88
C VAL A 195 7.37 -7.99 -10.77
N THR A 196 8.02 -6.84 -10.56
CA THR A 196 8.96 -6.60 -9.46
C THR A 196 8.46 -5.46 -8.59
N PHE A 197 8.48 -5.68 -7.28
CA PHE A 197 8.18 -4.70 -6.25
C PHE A 197 9.44 -4.38 -5.46
N GLU A 198 9.81 -3.10 -5.41
CA GLU A 198 10.99 -2.61 -4.72
C GLU A 198 10.60 -1.57 -3.67
N HIS A 199 11.46 -1.35 -2.69
CA HIS A 199 11.29 -0.28 -1.70
C HIS A 199 9.97 -0.32 -0.92
N PHE A 200 9.36 -1.51 -0.76
CA PHE A 200 8.18 -1.66 0.08
C PHE A 200 8.51 -1.23 1.51
N LYS A 201 7.77 -0.25 2.02
CA LYS A 201 8.01 0.32 3.34
C LYS A 201 6.71 0.74 3.98
N VAL A 202 6.51 0.33 5.23
CA VAL A 202 5.43 0.82 6.08
C VAL A 202 6.01 1.67 7.21
N ARG A 203 5.41 2.82 7.45
CA ARG A 203 5.77 3.74 8.53
C ARG A 203 4.53 4.04 9.36
N HIS A 204 4.55 3.71 10.65
CA HIS A 204 3.49 4.12 11.56
C HIS A 204 3.43 5.63 11.70
N LEU A 205 2.23 6.16 11.75
CA LEU A 205 1.95 7.57 11.97
C LEU A 205 1.41 7.76 13.39
N PRO A 206 1.57 8.96 13.99
CA PRO A 206 0.91 9.28 15.24
C PRO A 206 -0.61 9.15 15.12
N ASP A 207 -1.24 8.54 16.11
CA ASP A 207 -2.70 8.44 16.20
C ASP A 207 -3.31 9.85 16.36
N MET A 208 -4.09 10.28 15.39
CA MET A 208 -4.71 11.61 15.39
C MET A 208 -5.71 11.77 16.53
N ARG A 209 -6.47 10.74 16.89
CA ARG A 209 -7.43 10.79 18.02
C ARG A 209 -6.71 11.01 19.33
N ARG A 210 -5.56 10.34 19.51
CA ARG A 210 -4.73 10.53 20.70
C ARG A 210 -4.15 11.95 20.76
N LEU A 211 -3.68 12.50 19.67
CA LEU A 211 -3.17 13.86 19.58
C LEU A 211 -4.26 14.91 19.85
N GLU A 212 -5.46 14.69 19.36
CA GLU A 212 -6.61 15.55 19.64
C GLU A 212 -6.99 15.51 21.12
N TRP A 213 -7.01 14.31 21.71
CA TRP A 213 -7.27 14.16 23.14
C TRP A 213 -6.21 14.85 23.98
N LEU A 214 -4.93 14.69 23.66
CA LEU A 214 -3.81 15.36 24.33
C LEU A 214 -3.92 16.88 24.25
N LYS A 215 -4.28 17.43 23.10
CA LYS A 215 -4.49 18.88 22.92
C LYS A 215 -5.60 19.43 23.82
N LYS A 216 -6.72 18.70 23.97
CA LYS A 216 -7.85 19.12 24.81
C LYS A 216 -7.56 19.05 26.28
N ASN A 217 -6.59 18.27 26.74
CA ASN A 217 -6.28 18.04 28.15
C ASN A 217 -4.91 18.63 28.58
N ALA A 218 -4.30 19.45 27.73
CA ALA A 218 -3.03 20.13 27.99
C ALA A 218 -3.22 21.54 28.58
N GLU A 219 -4.47 21.99 28.76
CA GLU A 219 -4.89 23.21 29.44
C GLU A 219 -5.26 22.90 30.91
#